data_e80c8fde7c3a4dcd31fdc8354bd0dfcf
#
_entry.id   e80c8fde7c3a4dcd31fdc8354bd0dfcf
#
_cell.length_a   1.000
_cell.length_b   1.000
_cell.length_c   1.000
_cell.angle_alpha   90.00
_cell.angle_beta   90.00
_cell.angle_gamma   90.00
#
_symmetry.space_group_name_H-M   'P 1'
#
loop_
_entity.id
_entity.type
_entity.pdbx_description
1 polymer ?
#
loop_
_entity_poly.entity_id
_entity_poly.type
_entity_poly.pdbx_seq_one_letter_code
_entity_poly.pdbx_strand_id
1 'polypeptide(L)'
;MAGNYGAFGIQGVSGSPGTGAGAGVSGVNLPALRSHNAALVLDLLRTAGAAGISRLELAERTGLTPQAVSKITARLRADGLATEAGRRASTGGKPRTVLRLVPEAGHAVGLHLDRDELTAVLCDLTGAVVAERRAPLDLGAGAEAVVEGAAGEVSALLAGVSPLGVGVALPGPLDHTLGVLHRVTGFPEWDGFALRDALAGRLGLPVVVDKDTNAAALGVAVGTGAPSGSDSGSGFGSGFGLDSGSGFGFAGGGSFAYLHLGTGLGAGLVIGGVVHRGARTGAGEFGHQVIQLDGPLCECGNRGCIEVLCLDAVGRGTLAEAARVLGAGAANLVGLLDIDLVLLGGRTVAAHEEEFVRGVGAVLEERARREGGGAPVPVRVAPGGARGVAEGAAQLLLAPLFGRGEG
;
A
#
# COMPACT_ATOMS: atom_id res chain seq x y z
N MET A 1 6.40 39.05 -2.54
CA MET A 1 6.87 38.80 -3.91
C MET A 1 6.26 37.47 -4.33
N ALA A 2 5.31 37.53 -5.25
CA ALA A 2 4.56 36.37 -5.73
C ALA A 2 5.35 35.72 -6.89
N GLY A 3 5.68 34.46 -6.77
CA GLY A 3 6.35 33.68 -7.82
C GLY A 3 5.36 32.80 -8.58
N ASN A 4 5.23 33.07 -9.85
CA ASN A 4 4.38 32.41 -10.84
C ASN A 4 4.79 30.93 -11.06
N TYR A 5 3.85 30.00 -10.97
CA TYR A 5 4.03 28.64 -11.47
C TYR A 5 3.53 28.57 -12.92
N GLY A 6 4.48 28.38 -13.84
CA GLY A 6 4.23 28.23 -15.27
C GLY A 6 3.66 26.85 -15.61
N ALA A 7 2.57 26.85 -16.39
CA ALA A 7 1.95 25.66 -16.94
C ALA A 7 2.81 25.07 -18.07
N PHE A 8 3.18 23.78 -17.99
CA PHE A 8 3.77 23.04 -19.11
C PHE A 8 2.65 22.50 -20.01
N GLY A 9 2.55 23.10 -21.21
CA GLY A 9 1.71 22.60 -22.30
C GLY A 9 2.39 21.46 -23.04
N ILE A 10 1.71 20.35 -23.22
CA ILE A 10 2.12 19.25 -24.08
C ILE A 10 1.43 19.43 -25.44
N GLN A 11 2.21 19.65 -26.50
CA GLN A 11 1.73 19.72 -27.89
C GLN A 11 1.35 18.33 -28.40
N GLY A 12 0.19 18.23 -29.04
CA GLY A 12 -0.33 17.03 -29.66
C GLY A 12 0.42 16.69 -30.97
N VAL A 13 0.68 15.41 -31.18
CA VAL A 13 1.10 14.83 -32.45
C VAL A 13 -0.09 14.16 -33.11
N SER A 14 -0.48 14.65 -34.27
CA SER A 14 -1.52 14.09 -35.13
C SER A 14 -0.98 12.94 -35.97
N GLY A 15 -1.53 11.73 -35.83
CA GLY A 15 -1.26 10.59 -36.71
C GLY A 15 -2.56 9.96 -37.21
N SER A 16 -2.67 9.80 -38.52
CA SER A 16 -3.82 9.26 -39.26
C SER A 16 -4.06 7.76 -39.04
N PRO A 17 -5.28 7.23 -39.24
CA PRO A 17 -5.64 5.85 -38.86
C PRO A 17 -5.25 4.84 -39.93
N GLY A 18 -4.53 3.80 -39.49
CA GLY A 18 -4.31 2.55 -40.24
C GLY A 18 -5.26 1.45 -39.74
N THR A 19 -6.01 0.87 -40.66
CA THR A 19 -6.98 -0.22 -40.42
C THR A 19 -6.26 -1.54 -40.12
N GLY A 20 -6.59 -2.15 -38.97
CA GLY A 20 -6.17 -3.49 -38.61
C GLY A 20 -6.96 -3.99 -37.39
N ALA A 21 -7.93 -4.89 -37.62
CA ALA A 21 -8.74 -5.47 -36.56
C ALA A 21 -7.92 -6.45 -35.70
N GLY A 22 -7.65 -6.05 -34.50
CA GLY A 22 -7.24 -6.88 -33.38
C GLY A 22 -7.90 -6.32 -32.14
N ALA A 23 -8.69 -7.10 -31.41
CA ALA A 23 -9.32 -6.68 -30.18
C ALA A 23 -8.23 -6.48 -29.09
N GLY A 24 -7.51 -5.37 -29.19
CA GLY A 24 -6.62 -4.88 -28.17
C GLY A 24 -7.46 -4.20 -27.08
N VAL A 25 -7.33 -4.66 -25.85
CA VAL A 25 -7.80 -3.94 -24.66
C VAL A 25 -7.11 -2.56 -24.68
N SER A 26 -7.83 -1.53 -25.13
CA SER A 26 -7.31 -0.17 -25.15
C SER A 26 -7.14 0.32 -23.70
N GLY A 27 -5.93 0.77 -23.37
CA GLY A 27 -5.58 1.28 -22.05
C GLY A 27 -6.57 2.35 -21.55
N VAL A 28 -6.85 2.32 -20.26
CA VAL A 28 -7.75 3.28 -19.58
C VAL A 28 -7.18 4.71 -19.76
N ASN A 29 -8.02 5.59 -20.28
CA ASN A 29 -7.64 6.99 -20.46
C ASN A 29 -7.68 7.73 -19.11
N LEU A 30 -6.55 7.78 -18.40
CA LEU A 30 -6.37 8.43 -17.09
C LEU A 30 -6.89 9.87 -16.96
N PRO A 31 -6.86 10.76 -17.98
CA PRO A 31 -7.49 12.07 -17.89
C PRO A 31 -8.98 12.05 -17.61
N ALA A 32 -9.67 10.95 -17.92
CA ALA A 32 -11.10 10.79 -17.67
C ALA A 32 -11.45 10.57 -16.18
N LEU A 33 -10.52 10.12 -15.37
CA LEU A 33 -10.72 9.81 -13.94
C LEU A 33 -10.46 11.00 -13.00
N ARG A 34 -9.99 12.13 -13.52
CA ARG A 34 -9.54 13.29 -12.71
C ARG A 34 -10.65 14.08 -12.01
N SER A 35 -11.92 13.67 -12.04
CA SER A 35 -12.92 14.33 -11.22
C SER A 35 -13.09 13.58 -9.90
N HIS A 36 -12.97 14.28 -8.77
CA HIS A 36 -13.24 13.76 -7.44
C HIS A 36 -14.53 12.91 -7.36
N ASN A 37 -15.60 13.37 -7.98
CA ASN A 37 -16.87 12.66 -8.00
C ASN A 37 -16.81 11.33 -8.77
N ALA A 38 -16.00 11.23 -9.84
CA ALA A 38 -15.83 9.98 -10.57
C ALA A 38 -14.99 8.98 -9.75
N ALA A 39 -13.97 9.44 -9.04
CA ALA A 39 -13.17 8.63 -8.13
C ALA A 39 -14.03 8.05 -6.99
N LEU A 40 -14.91 8.86 -6.36
CA LEU A 40 -15.84 8.40 -5.34
C LEU A 40 -16.80 7.30 -5.87
N VAL A 41 -17.37 7.50 -7.07
CA VAL A 41 -18.24 6.49 -7.68
C VAL A 41 -17.46 5.22 -8.01
N LEU A 42 -16.24 5.35 -8.52
CA LEU A 42 -15.37 4.22 -8.86
C LEU A 42 -14.98 3.42 -7.61
N ASP A 43 -14.67 4.08 -6.49
CA ASP A 43 -14.36 3.42 -5.22
C ASP A 43 -15.59 2.67 -4.67
N LEU A 44 -16.79 3.24 -4.78
CA LEU A 44 -18.00 2.55 -4.39
C LEU A 44 -18.32 1.33 -5.28
N LEU A 45 -17.98 1.39 -6.58
CA LEU A 45 -18.08 0.22 -7.47
C LEU A 45 -17.07 -0.86 -7.08
N ARG A 46 -15.83 -0.46 -6.73
CA ARG A 46 -14.77 -1.37 -6.27
C ARG A 46 -15.19 -2.08 -4.97
N THR A 47 -15.64 -1.32 -3.98
CA THR A 47 -16.03 -1.86 -2.67
C THR A 47 -17.33 -2.67 -2.68
N ALA A 48 -18.21 -2.43 -3.63
CA ALA A 48 -19.43 -3.23 -3.83
C ALA A 48 -19.12 -4.63 -4.41
N GLY A 49 -17.96 -4.83 -5.01
CA GLY A 49 -17.50 -6.11 -5.53
C GLY A 49 -18.46 -6.71 -6.58
N ALA A 50 -18.54 -8.04 -6.61
CA ALA A 50 -19.38 -8.78 -7.55
C ALA A 50 -20.90 -8.53 -7.36
N ALA A 51 -21.33 -8.20 -6.13
CA ALA A 51 -22.73 -7.89 -5.83
C ALA A 51 -23.22 -6.63 -6.55
N GLY A 52 -22.32 -5.73 -6.89
CA GLY A 52 -22.59 -4.46 -7.54
C GLY A 52 -23.40 -3.49 -6.69
N ILE A 53 -23.58 -2.27 -7.20
CA ILE A 53 -24.30 -1.18 -6.55
C ILE A 53 -25.22 -0.47 -7.56
N SER A 54 -26.41 -0.07 -7.15
CA SER A 54 -27.34 0.64 -8.02
C SER A 54 -27.03 2.14 -8.10
N ARG A 55 -27.50 2.82 -9.17
CA ARG A 55 -27.33 4.28 -9.30
C ARG A 55 -27.98 5.06 -8.16
N LEU A 56 -29.05 4.54 -7.57
CA LEU A 56 -29.71 5.18 -6.43
C LEU A 56 -28.83 5.09 -5.19
N GLU A 57 -28.31 3.89 -4.86
CA GLU A 57 -27.39 3.70 -3.76
C GLU A 57 -26.09 4.53 -3.93
N LEU A 58 -25.59 4.64 -5.18
CA LEU A 58 -24.47 5.54 -5.49
C LEU A 58 -24.80 7.00 -5.17
N ALA A 59 -26.00 7.48 -5.56
CA ALA A 59 -26.44 8.84 -5.26
C ALA A 59 -26.58 9.09 -3.75
N GLU A 60 -27.20 8.15 -3.04
CA GLU A 60 -27.37 8.21 -1.58
C GLU A 60 -26.01 8.24 -0.84
N ARG A 61 -25.07 7.38 -1.22
CA ARG A 61 -23.75 7.26 -0.55
C ARG A 61 -22.77 8.39 -0.89
N THR A 62 -22.88 8.97 -2.10
CA THR A 62 -22.00 10.07 -2.53
C THR A 62 -22.58 11.45 -2.25
N GLY A 63 -23.87 11.57 -1.98
CA GLY A 63 -24.58 12.85 -1.94
C GLY A 63 -24.73 13.51 -3.31
N LEU A 64 -24.39 12.84 -4.39
CA LEU A 64 -24.53 13.37 -5.75
C LEU A 64 -25.97 13.28 -6.25
N THR A 65 -26.36 14.20 -7.15
CA THR A 65 -27.66 14.11 -7.81
C THR A 65 -27.78 12.87 -8.71
N PRO A 66 -28.97 12.26 -8.86
CA PRO A 66 -29.17 11.11 -9.76
C PRO A 66 -28.71 11.35 -11.19
N GLN A 67 -28.81 12.60 -11.68
CA GLN A 67 -28.32 13.00 -13.00
C GLN A 67 -26.82 12.98 -13.10
N ALA A 68 -26.08 13.46 -12.05
CA ALA A 68 -24.62 13.41 -11.98
C ALA A 68 -24.13 11.96 -11.97
N VAL A 69 -24.71 11.11 -11.10
CA VAL A 69 -24.39 9.68 -11.05
C VAL A 69 -24.66 9.00 -12.40
N SER A 70 -25.79 9.30 -13.06
CA SER A 70 -26.10 8.73 -14.37
C SER A 70 -25.07 9.12 -15.42
N LYS A 71 -24.60 10.37 -15.44
CA LYS A 71 -23.57 10.86 -16.36
C LYS A 71 -22.21 10.19 -16.07
N ILE A 72 -21.81 10.10 -14.80
CA ILE A 72 -20.56 9.47 -14.39
C ILE A 72 -20.57 7.99 -14.75
N THR A 73 -21.61 7.25 -14.37
CA THR A 73 -21.70 5.81 -14.66
C THR A 73 -21.80 5.50 -16.14
N ALA A 74 -22.46 6.35 -16.94
CA ALA A 74 -22.50 6.21 -18.40
C ALA A 74 -21.07 6.33 -18.99
N ARG A 75 -20.28 7.29 -18.51
CA ARG A 75 -18.89 7.49 -18.92
C ARG A 75 -18.03 6.31 -18.51
N LEU A 76 -18.07 5.87 -17.23
CA LEU A 76 -17.30 4.72 -16.76
C LEU A 76 -17.60 3.44 -17.55
N ARG A 77 -18.85 3.27 -18.01
CA ARG A 77 -19.23 2.16 -18.90
C ARG A 77 -18.69 2.32 -20.32
N ALA A 78 -18.71 3.53 -20.86
CA ALA A 78 -18.12 3.82 -22.17
C ALA A 78 -16.62 3.61 -22.18
N ASP A 79 -15.94 3.93 -21.06
CA ASP A 79 -14.50 3.71 -20.85
C ASP A 79 -14.16 2.25 -20.48
N GLY A 80 -15.17 1.35 -20.40
CA GLY A 80 -14.98 -0.07 -20.06
C GLY A 80 -14.70 -0.36 -18.58
N LEU A 81 -14.72 0.66 -17.70
CA LEU A 81 -14.39 0.53 -16.27
C LEU A 81 -15.53 -0.04 -15.43
N ALA A 82 -16.76 0.07 -15.92
CA ALA A 82 -17.95 -0.44 -15.23
C ALA A 82 -18.87 -1.23 -16.20
N THR A 83 -19.53 -2.24 -15.67
CA THR A 83 -20.50 -3.05 -16.42
C THR A 83 -21.75 -3.31 -15.60
N GLU A 84 -22.82 -3.78 -16.25
CA GLU A 84 -24.03 -4.21 -15.55
C GLU A 84 -23.82 -5.59 -14.92
N ALA A 85 -24.07 -5.71 -13.62
CA ALA A 85 -23.97 -6.96 -12.87
C ALA A 85 -25.31 -7.71 -12.74
N GLY A 86 -26.38 -7.17 -13.35
CA GLY A 86 -27.71 -7.76 -13.28
C GLY A 86 -28.77 -6.80 -12.71
N ARG A 87 -29.87 -7.37 -12.24
CA ARG A 87 -30.95 -6.61 -11.62
C ARG A 87 -31.23 -7.12 -10.21
N ARG A 88 -31.32 -6.21 -9.24
CA ARG A 88 -31.74 -6.52 -7.87
C ARG A 88 -33.24 -6.29 -7.73
N ALA A 89 -33.93 -7.25 -7.11
CA ALA A 89 -35.37 -7.09 -6.79
C ALA A 89 -35.56 -5.85 -5.91
N SER A 90 -36.63 -5.09 -6.15
CA SER A 90 -37.03 -3.97 -5.29
C SER A 90 -38.31 -4.34 -4.55
N THR A 91 -38.42 -3.95 -3.29
CA THR A 91 -39.62 -4.09 -2.49
C THR A 91 -40.68 -3.07 -2.99
N GLY A 92 -41.45 -3.45 -4.04
CA GLY A 92 -42.58 -2.66 -4.53
C GLY A 92 -42.32 -1.76 -5.75
N GLY A 93 -41.18 -1.93 -6.50
CA GLY A 93 -40.88 -1.14 -7.69
C GLY A 93 -40.24 -1.95 -8.82
N LYS A 94 -39.91 -1.26 -9.94
CA LYS A 94 -39.18 -1.87 -11.06
C LYS A 94 -37.79 -2.37 -10.59
N PRO A 95 -37.37 -3.59 -10.97
CA PRO A 95 -36.04 -4.12 -10.64
C PRO A 95 -34.94 -3.13 -11.02
N ARG A 96 -34.03 -2.87 -10.09
CA ARG A 96 -32.93 -1.90 -10.26
C ARG A 96 -31.72 -2.57 -10.92
N THR A 97 -31.19 -1.95 -11.98
CA THR A 97 -29.93 -2.34 -12.58
C THR A 97 -28.80 -2.02 -11.61
N VAL A 98 -27.97 -2.98 -11.29
CA VAL A 98 -26.74 -2.81 -10.51
C VAL A 98 -25.53 -2.78 -11.44
N LEU A 99 -24.54 -2.00 -11.06
CA LEU A 99 -23.27 -1.82 -11.77
C LEU A 99 -22.15 -2.39 -10.90
N ARG A 100 -21.12 -2.93 -11.53
CA ARG A 100 -19.89 -3.38 -10.90
C ARG A 100 -18.68 -2.81 -11.62
N LEU A 101 -17.56 -2.72 -10.94
CA LEU A 101 -16.26 -2.49 -11.55
C LEU A 101 -15.92 -3.64 -12.50
N VAL A 102 -15.17 -3.36 -13.56
CA VAL A 102 -14.52 -4.37 -14.42
C VAL A 102 -13.07 -4.51 -13.96
N PRO A 103 -12.71 -5.55 -13.19
CA PRO A 103 -11.37 -5.69 -12.62
C PRO A 103 -10.28 -5.66 -13.68
N GLU A 104 -10.51 -6.34 -14.80
CA GLU A 104 -9.56 -6.54 -15.88
C GLU A 104 -9.37 -5.31 -16.78
N ALA A 105 -10.13 -4.24 -16.56
CA ALA A 105 -10.05 -3.01 -17.37
C ALA A 105 -8.75 -2.22 -17.15
N GLY A 106 -7.99 -2.53 -16.12
CA GLY A 106 -6.67 -1.95 -15.90
C GLY A 106 -5.86 -2.78 -14.90
N HIS A 107 -4.55 -2.67 -15.01
CA HIS A 107 -3.60 -3.38 -14.15
C HIS A 107 -2.52 -2.42 -13.67
N ALA A 108 -1.95 -2.68 -12.49
CA ALA A 108 -0.75 -2.02 -12.01
C ALA A 108 0.26 -3.06 -11.54
N VAL A 109 1.53 -2.80 -11.75
CA VAL A 109 2.61 -3.61 -11.18
C VAL A 109 2.99 -3.03 -9.84
N GLY A 110 3.12 -3.89 -8.82
CA GLY A 110 3.78 -3.58 -7.57
C GLY A 110 5.10 -4.35 -7.48
N LEU A 111 6.17 -3.63 -7.24
CA LEU A 111 7.53 -4.16 -7.16
C LEU A 111 8.10 -3.85 -5.77
N HIS A 112 8.46 -4.87 -5.02
CA HIS A 112 9.20 -4.76 -3.78
C HIS A 112 10.65 -5.19 -4.02
N LEU A 113 11.59 -4.29 -3.77
CA LEU A 113 13.03 -4.54 -3.76
C LEU A 113 13.49 -4.59 -2.31
N ASP A 114 13.62 -5.78 -1.73
CA ASP A 114 14.26 -5.96 -0.43
C ASP A 114 15.77 -6.12 -0.63
N ARG A 115 16.55 -6.30 0.41
CA ARG A 115 18.03 -6.37 0.34
C ARG A 115 18.52 -7.58 -0.47
N ASP A 116 17.81 -8.70 -0.38
CA ASP A 116 18.21 -10.00 -0.93
C ASP A 116 17.14 -10.70 -1.79
N GLU A 117 15.97 -10.09 -1.93
CA GLU A 117 14.83 -10.64 -2.68
C GLU A 117 14.05 -9.53 -3.40
N LEU A 118 13.57 -9.87 -4.59
CA LEU A 118 12.62 -9.07 -5.36
C LEU A 118 11.28 -9.81 -5.40
N THR A 119 10.20 -9.12 -5.10
CA THR A 119 8.83 -9.59 -5.32
C THR A 119 8.11 -8.64 -6.26
N ALA A 120 7.59 -9.15 -7.37
CA ALA A 120 6.77 -8.40 -8.31
C ALA A 120 5.37 -9.01 -8.39
N VAL A 121 4.34 -8.18 -8.32
CA VAL A 121 2.94 -8.59 -8.47
C VAL A 121 2.25 -7.77 -9.55
N LEU A 122 1.37 -8.39 -10.31
CA LEU A 122 0.43 -7.72 -11.20
C LEU A 122 -0.93 -7.71 -10.52
N CYS A 123 -1.47 -6.53 -10.26
CA CYS A 123 -2.78 -6.35 -9.63
C CYS A 123 -3.78 -5.81 -10.64
N ASP A 124 -5.03 -6.27 -10.57
CA ASP A 124 -6.16 -5.69 -11.29
C ASP A 124 -6.68 -4.40 -10.61
N LEU A 125 -7.72 -3.77 -11.15
CA LEU A 125 -8.30 -2.54 -10.57
C LEU A 125 -8.90 -2.72 -9.17
N THR A 126 -9.20 -3.94 -8.73
CA THR A 126 -9.67 -4.19 -7.36
C THR A 126 -8.51 -4.27 -6.38
N GLY A 127 -7.28 -4.40 -6.87
CA GLY A 127 -6.08 -4.68 -6.10
C GLY A 127 -5.82 -6.18 -5.92
N ALA A 128 -6.61 -7.05 -6.55
CA ALA A 128 -6.38 -8.50 -6.51
C ALA A 128 -5.15 -8.87 -7.35
N VAL A 129 -4.29 -9.72 -6.80
CA VAL A 129 -3.10 -10.21 -7.49
C VAL A 129 -3.50 -11.23 -8.55
N VAL A 130 -3.17 -10.94 -9.80
CA VAL A 130 -3.44 -11.84 -10.96
C VAL A 130 -2.20 -12.59 -11.43
N ALA A 131 -1.00 -12.09 -11.12
CA ALA A 131 0.26 -12.77 -11.35
C ALA A 131 1.31 -12.34 -10.34
N GLU A 132 2.28 -13.22 -10.06
CA GLU A 132 3.36 -12.98 -9.10
C GLU A 132 4.67 -13.57 -9.64
N ARG A 133 5.78 -12.89 -9.35
CA ARG A 133 7.14 -13.38 -9.57
C ARG A 133 8.01 -13.03 -8.37
N ARG A 134 8.92 -13.93 -8.04
CA ARG A 134 9.98 -13.71 -7.04
C ARG A 134 11.31 -14.10 -7.64
N ALA A 135 12.33 -13.33 -7.30
CA ALA A 135 13.68 -13.60 -7.73
C ALA A 135 14.68 -13.19 -6.64
N PRO A 136 15.84 -13.83 -6.57
CA PRO A 136 16.94 -13.32 -5.76
C PRO A 136 17.32 -11.91 -6.23
N LEU A 137 17.65 -11.04 -5.29
CA LEU A 137 18.17 -9.71 -5.54
C LEU A 137 19.40 -9.53 -4.65
N ASP A 138 20.40 -8.82 -5.14
CA ASP A 138 21.47 -8.29 -4.33
C ASP A 138 21.46 -6.77 -4.49
N LEU A 139 20.91 -6.07 -3.49
CA LEU A 139 20.83 -4.61 -3.50
C LEU A 139 22.21 -3.96 -3.54
N GLY A 140 23.25 -4.67 -3.04
CA GLY A 140 24.64 -4.26 -3.08
C GLY A 140 25.37 -4.50 -4.41
N ALA A 141 24.72 -5.18 -5.38
CA ALA A 141 25.31 -5.41 -6.71
C ALA A 141 25.45 -4.13 -7.58
N GLY A 142 24.93 -3.01 -7.05
CA GLY A 142 24.94 -1.71 -7.73
C GLY A 142 23.64 -1.42 -8.49
N ALA A 143 23.36 -0.13 -8.62
CA ALA A 143 22.07 0.36 -9.11
C ALA A 143 21.71 -0.13 -10.52
N GLU A 144 22.67 -0.18 -11.45
CA GLU A 144 22.42 -0.67 -12.82
C GLU A 144 22.01 -2.14 -12.85
N ALA A 145 22.69 -3.00 -12.08
CA ALA A 145 22.38 -4.42 -12.03
C ALA A 145 20.99 -4.66 -11.42
N VAL A 146 20.64 -3.92 -10.39
CA VAL A 146 19.31 -3.98 -9.75
C VAL A 146 18.22 -3.51 -10.70
N VAL A 147 18.41 -2.39 -11.40
CA VAL A 147 17.45 -1.86 -12.39
C VAL A 147 17.23 -2.86 -13.53
N GLU A 148 18.31 -3.48 -14.05
CA GLU A 148 18.21 -4.48 -15.12
C GLU A 148 17.47 -5.73 -14.65
N GLY A 149 17.82 -6.27 -13.48
CA GLY A 149 17.15 -7.41 -12.88
C GLY A 149 15.65 -7.16 -12.63
N ALA A 150 15.35 -6.01 -12.01
CA ALA A 150 13.98 -5.59 -11.73
C ALA A 150 13.15 -5.43 -13.03
N ALA A 151 13.72 -4.77 -14.04
CA ALA A 151 13.06 -4.59 -15.32
C ALA A 151 12.82 -5.91 -16.06
N GLY A 152 13.77 -6.86 -15.98
CA GLY A 152 13.63 -8.20 -16.52
C GLY A 152 12.45 -8.95 -15.89
N GLU A 153 12.34 -8.93 -14.55
CA GLU A 153 11.26 -9.61 -13.83
C GLU A 153 9.88 -8.94 -14.09
N VAL A 154 9.82 -7.61 -14.14
CA VAL A 154 8.60 -6.89 -14.52
C VAL A 154 8.17 -7.21 -15.95
N SER A 155 9.11 -7.23 -16.90
CA SER A 155 8.81 -7.58 -18.31
C SER A 155 8.29 -8.99 -18.44
N ALA A 156 8.87 -9.94 -17.71
CA ALA A 156 8.43 -11.34 -17.68
C ALA A 156 7.05 -11.51 -17.02
N LEU A 157 6.76 -10.71 -15.97
CA LEU A 157 5.46 -10.69 -15.29
C LEU A 157 4.35 -10.20 -16.21
N LEU A 158 4.61 -9.17 -17.01
CA LEU A 158 3.61 -8.52 -17.85
C LEU A 158 3.08 -9.43 -18.97
N ALA A 159 3.91 -10.29 -19.56
CA ALA A 159 3.52 -11.26 -20.62
C ALA A 159 2.59 -10.67 -21.70
N GLY A 160 2.82 -9.39 -22.07
CA GLY A 160 2.01 -8.67 -23.07
C GLY A 160 0.85 -7.84 -22.51
N VAL A 161 0.63 -7.84 -21.19
CA VAL A 161 -0.31 -6.91 -20.52
C VAL A 161 0.29 -5.50 -20.50
N SER A 162 -0.53 -4.49 -20.82
CA SER A 162 -0.15 -3.07 -20.70
C SER A 162 -0.67 -2.51 -19.37
N PRO A 163 0.19 -2.35 -18.35
CA PRO A 163 -0.23 -1.82 -17.06
C PRO A 163 -0.34 -0.30 -17.07
N LEU A 164 -0.99 0.25 -16.07
CA LEU A 164 -1.04 1.70 -15.80
C LEU A 164 0.37 2.25 -15.46
N GLY A 165 1.21 1.42 -14.89
CA GLY A 165 2.58 1.71 -14.50
C GLY A 165 3.11 0.74 -13.47
N VAL A 166 4.25 1.09 -12.86
CA VAL A 166 4.94 0.31 -11.84
C VAL A 166 5.10 1.14 -10.56
N GLY A 167 4.52 0.64 -9.47
CA GLY A 167 4.81 1.14 -8.13
C GLY A 167 5.99 0.37 -7.55
N VAL A 168 7.00 1.06 -7.04
CA VAL A 168 8.22 0.47 -6.50
C VAL A 168 8.32 0.80 -5.02
N ALA A 169 8.53 -0.21 -4.22
CA ALA A 169 8.74 -0.12 -2.78
C ALA A 169 10.11 -0.69 -2.43
N LEU A 170 10.91 0.03 -1.64
CA LEU A 170 12.23 -0.41 -1.22
C LEU A 170 12.64 0.26 0.10
N PRO A 171 13.72 -0.24 0.77
CA PRO A 171 14.22 0.40 1.97
C PRO A 171 14.63 1.85 1.74
N GLY A 172 14.31 2.72 2.72
CA GLY A 172 14.71 4.12 2.71
C GLY A 172 16.12 4.36 3.28
N PRO A 173 16.51 5.64 3.38
CA PRO A 173 15.75 6.86 3.08
C PRO A 173 15.69 7.20 1.58
N LEU A 174 14.60 7.85 1.17
CA LEU A 174 14.41 8.31 -0.21
C LEU A 174 13.50 9.55 -0.25
N ASP A 175 13.50 10.28 -1.36
CA ASP A 175 12.51 11.29 -1.70
C ASP A 175 11.48 10.69 -2.67
N HIS A 176 10.26 10.41 -2.19
CA HIS A 176 9.21 9.80 -3.01
C HIS A 176 8.71 10.72 -4.13
N THR A 177 8.79 12.05 -3.95
CA THR A 177 8.32 13.03 -4.94
C THR A 177 9.27 13.11 -6.13
N LEU A 178 10.57 13.03 -5.86
CA LEU A 178 11.61 13.02 -6.89
C LEU A 178 11.93 11.61 -7.40
N GLY A 179 11.62 10.56 -6.62
CA GLY A 179 11.99 9.17 -6.92
C GLY A 179 13.48 8.92 -6.80
N VAL A 180 14.15 9.68 -5.89
CA VAL A 180 15.60 9.65 -5.67
C VAL A 180 15.88 8.99 -4.32
N LEU A 181 16.80 8.04 -4.30
CA LEU A 181 17.29 7.46 -3.08
C LEU A 181 18.31 8.38 -2.41
N HIS A 182 18.28 8.36 -1.09
CA HIS A 182 19.34 8.92 -0.26
C HIS A 182 20.28 7.81 0.20
N ARG A 183 21.09 8.10 1.21
CA ARG A 183 22.05 7.15 1.76
C ARG A 183 21.32 5.99 2.46
N VAL A 184 20.94 4.97 1.70
CA VAL A 184 20.32 3.75 2.24
C VAL A 184 21.29 3.09 3.21
N THR A 185 20.83 2.76 4.44
CA THR A 185 21.65 2.14 5.47
C THR A 185 22.22 0.80 4.98
N GLY A 186 23.54 0.66 5.02
CA GLY A 186 24.27 -0.50 4.47
C GLY A 186 24.60 -0.41 2.98
N PHE A 187 24.05 0.55 2.23
CA PHE A 187 24.21 0.68 0.77
C PHE A 187 24.44 2.13 0.35
N PRO A 188 25.61 2.72 0.71
CA PRO A 188 25.88 4.14 0.47
C PRO A 188 25.97 4.51 -1.02
N GLU A 189 26.17 3.55 -1.92
CA GLU A 189 26.22 3.72 -3.38
C GLU A 189 24.89 4.16 -4.00
N TRP A 190 23.80 4.02 -3.28
CA TRP A 190 22.48 4.48 -3.75
C TRP A 190 22.23 5.97 -3.54
N ASP A 191 23.11 6.67 -2.82
CA ASP A 191 22.91 8.09 -2.51
C ASP A 191 22.87 8.96 -3.78
N GLY A 192 21.74 9.65 -3.97
CA GLY A 192 21.49 10.49 -5.13
C GLY A 192 21.02 9.74 -6.39
N PHE A 193 20.80 8.42 -6.34
CA PHE A 193 20.37 7.67 -7.51
C PHE A 193 18.89 7.90 -7.84
N ALA A 194 18.60 8.30 -9.08
CA ALA A 194 17.25 8.57 -9.58
C ALA A 194 16.55 7.29 -10.04
N LEU A 195 16.15 6.42 -9.08
CA LEU A 195 15.60 5.10 -9.36
C LEU A 195 14.33 5.16 -10.22
N ARG A 196 13.42 6.10 -9.92
CA ARG A 196 12.19 6.28 -10.71
C ARG A 196 12.49 6.47 -12.18
N ASP A 197 13.38 7.40 -12.49
CA ASP A 197 13.69 7.79 -13.87
C ASP A 197 14.47 6.68 -14.60
N ALA A 198 15.36 5.97 -13.89
CA ALA A 198 16.10 4.83 -14.43
C ALA A 198 15.15 3.67 -14.80
N LEU A 199 14.24 3.29 -13.90
CA LEU A 199 13.25 2.23 -14.18
C LEU A 199 12.23 2.68 -15.24
N ALA A 200 11.76 3.93 -15.21
CA ALA A 200 10.83 4.45 -16.21
C ALA A 200 11.46 4.43 -17.61
N GLY A 201 12.72 4.84 -17.73
CA GLY A 201 13.46 4.80 -18.99
C GLY A 201 13.67 3.38 -19.50
N ARG A 202 13.95 2.42 -18.60
CA ARG A 202 14.20 1.03 -18.95
C ARG A 202 12.94 0.26 -19.34
N LEU A 203 11.82 0.54 -18.69
CA LEU A 203 10.52 -0.16 -18.89
C LEU A 203 9.64 0.54 -19.94
N GLY A 204 9.84 1.82 -20.22
CA GLY A 204 8.91 2.62 -21.02
C GLY A 204 7.55 2.82 -20.37
N LEU A 205 7.46 2.72 -19.04
CA LEU A 205 6.24 2.80 -18.26
C LEU A 205 6.35 3.90 -17.20
N PRO A 206 5.22 4.50 -16.77
CA PRO A 206 5.20 5.36 -15.59
C PRO A 206 5.67 4.60 -14.35
N VAL A 207 6.55 5.21 -13.55
CA VAL A 207 7.05 4.63 -12.30
C VAL A 207 6.81 5.61 -11.15
N VAL A 208 6.38 5.09 -10.01
CA VAL A 208 6.32 5.80 -8.73
C VAL A 208 7.10 4.99 -7.69
N VAL A 209 7.77 5.68 -6.77
CA VAL A 209 8.65 5.07 -5.77
C VAL A 209 8.23 5.54 -4.38
N ASP A 210 8.22 4.62 -3.41
CA ASP A 210 8.02 4.95 -1.99
C ASP A 210 8.81 3.96 -1.11
N LYS A 211 8.87 4.25 0.20
CA LYS A 211 9.42 3.29 1.15
C LYS A 211 8.53 2.04 1.24
N ASP A 212 9.16 0.90 1.44
CA ASP A 212 8.52 -0.39 1.65
C ASP A 212 7.43 -0.36 2.74
N THR A 213 7.75 0.27 3.87
CA THR A 213 6.82 0.43 5.00
C THR A 213 5.63 1.35 4.67
N ASN A 214 5.84 2.42 3.89
CA ASN A 214 4.77 3.29 3.42
C ASN A 214 3.86 2.57 2.43
N ALA A 215 4.44 1.82 1.50
CA ALA A 215 3.69 1.03 0.53
C ALA A 215 2.82 -0.03 1.23
N ALA A 216 3.39 -0.79 2.17
CA ALA A 216 2.63 -1.76 2.96
C ALA A 216 1.50 -1.11 3.76
N ALA A 217 1.78 0.02 4.43
CA ALA A 217 0.77 0.76 5.17
C ALA A 217 -0.35 1.29 4.26
N LEU A 218 -0.02 1.77 3.05
CA LEU A 218 -1.01 2.17 2.05
C LEU A 218 -1.89 0.99 1.63
N GLY A 219 -1.30 -0.17 1.36
CA GLY A 219 -2.04 -1.40 1.02
C GLY A 219 -3.10 -1.74 2.08
N VAL A 220 -2.73 -1.68 3.36
CA VAL A 220 -3.66 -1.88 4.48
C VAL A 220 -4.73 -0.79 4.53
N ALA A 221 -4.36 0.49 4.41
CA ALA A 221 -5.29 1.61 4.48
C ALA A 221 -6.37 1.58 3.39
N VAL A 222 -6.04 1.06 2.20
CA VAL A 222 -7.00 0.93 1.09
C VAL A 222 -7.72 -0.42 1.05
N GLY A 223 -7.37 -1.35 1.96
CA GLY A 223 -8.06 -2.63 2.12
C GLY A 223 -7.62 -3.73 1.14
N THR A 224 -6.36 -3.72 0.69
CA THR A 224 -5.77 -4.85 -0.04
C THR A 224 -5.37 -5.97 0.92
N GLY A 225 -5.44 -7.22 0.48
CA GLY A 225 -5.05 -8.38 1.30
C GLY A 225 -6.19 -8.97 2.16
N ALA A 226 -7.46 -8.62 1.91
CA ALA A 226 -8.56 -9.40 2.45
C ALA A 226 -8.61 -10.77 1.76
N PRO A 227 -8.67 -11.90 2.51
CA PRO A 227 -8.79 -13.21 1.90
C PRO A 227 -10.10 -13.28 1.11
N SER A 228 -10.02 -13.52 -0.19
CA SER A 228 -11.13 -13.99 -1.02
C SER A 228 -11.33 -15.48 -0.73
N GLY A 229 -11.81 -15.82 0.46
CA GLY A 229 -12.00 -17.22 0.84
C GLY A 229 -12.73 -17.29 2.17
N SER A 230 -13.87 -17.98 2.16
CA SER A 230 -14.61 -18.40 3.35
C SER A 230 -13.76 -19.38 4.17
N ASP A 231 -12.98 -18.89 5.13
CA ASP A 231 -12.50 -19.71 6.22
C ASP A 231 -13.14 -19.21 7.52
N SER A 232 -14.23 -19.88 7.87
CA SER A 232 -14.92 -19.77 9.14
C SER A 232 -14.12 -20.49 10.22
N GLY A 233 -13.02 -19.87 10.66
CA GLY A 233 -12.20 -20.30 11.81
C GLY A 233 -12.59 -19.51 13.05
N SER A 234 -13.28 -20.19 13.96
CA SER A 234 -13.79 -19.76 15.25
C SER A 234 -12.76 -19.09 16.16
N GLY A 235 -13.16 -17.97 16.77
CA GLY A 235 -12.81 -17.63 18.15
C GLY A 235 -11.78 -16.52 18.34
N PHE A 236 -12.25 -15.31 18.65
CA PHE A 236 -11.95 -14.61 19.91
C PHE A 236 -12.69 -13.26 19.96
N GLY A 237 -13.39 -13.07 21.04
CA GLY A 237 -13.95 -11.97 21.78
C GLY A 237 -14.24 -10.61 21.13
N SER A 238 -15.51 -10.32 21.12
CA SER A 238 -16.23 -9.05 21.05
C SER A 238 -15.49 -7.84 21.62
N GLY A 239 -15.42 -6.76 20.82
CA GLY A 239 -15.17 -5.44 21.37
C GLY A 239 -14.79 -4.32 20.42
N PHE A 240 -14.96 -4.47 19.12
CA PHE A 240 -15.04 -3.32 18.18
C PHE A 240 -15.76 -3.82 16.93
N GLY A 241 -16.90 -3.21 16.59
CA GLY A 241 -17.75 -3.63 15.49
C GLY A 241 -17.04 -3.54 14.14
N LEU A 242 -16.37 -4.63 13.78
CA LEU A 242 -15.96 -4.91 12.42
C LEU A 242 -17.08 -5.76 11.82
N ASP A 243 -17.90 -5.12 11.02
CA ASP A 243 -18.92 -5.77 10.22
C ASP A 243 -18.25 -6.89 9.40
N SER A 244 -18.67 -8.12 9.62
CA SER A 244 -18.17 -9.34 8.99
C SER A 244 -18.46 -9.28 7.48
N GLY A 245 -17.55 -8.70 6.69
CA GLY A 245 -17.73 -8.67 5.24
C GLY A 245 -16.77 -7.82 4.43
N SER A 246 -15.98 -6.97 5.04
CA SER A 246 -14.97 -6.18 4.31
C SER A 246 -13.67 -6.23 5.08
N GLY A 247 -12.59 -6.57 4.37
CA GLY A 247 -11.24 -6.57 4.94
C GLY A 247 -10.93 -5.34 5.79
N PHE A 248 -9.76 -5.26 6.39
CA PHE A 248 -9.28 -4.17 7.28
C PHE A 248 -9.49 -2.75 6.71
N GLY A 249 -10.65 -2.46 6.13
CA GLY A 249 -11.03 -1.13 5.70
C GLY A 249 -11.25 -0.26 6.93
N PHE A 250 -10.33 0.63 7.25
CA PHE A 250 -10.59 1.76 8.12
C PHE A 250 -11.58 2.71 7.41
N ALA A 251 -12.80 2.25 7.18
CA ALA A 251 -13.88 3.08 6.68
C ALA A 251 -14.19 4.14 7.74
N GLY A 252 -13.45 5.25 7.71
CA GLY A 252 -13.66 6.34 8.65
C GLY A 252 -12.41 7.05 9.16
N GLY A 253 -11.22 6.78 8.61
CA GLY A 253 -10.05 7.61 8.93
C GLY A 253 -9.29 7.21 10.20
N GLY A 254 -9.20 5.92 10.53
CA GLY A 254 -8.39 5.42 11.65
C GLY A 254 -6.89 5.68 11.49
N SER A 255 -6.17 5.69 12.61
CA SER A 255 -4.72 5.90 12.64
C SER A 255 -4.01 4.64 13.11
N PHE A 256 -2.97 4.20 12.41
CA PHE A 256 -2.21 3.02 12.80
C PHE A 256 -0.72 3.12 12.42
N ALA A 257 0.09 2.30 13.07
CA ALA A 257 1.48 2.07 12.67
C ALA A 257 1.62 0.65 12.13
N TYR A 258 2.21 0.52 10.95
CA TYR A 258 2.71 -0.73 10.41
C TYR A 258 4.19 -0.84 10.74
N LEU A 259 4.58 -1.84 11.51
CA LEU A 259 5.98 -2.11 11.90
C LEU A 259 6.50 -3.29 11.09
N HIS A 260 7.52 -3.05 10.29
CA HIS A 260 8.15 -4.06 9.43
C HIS A 260 9.45 -4.54 10.05
N LEU A 261 9.52 -5.80 10.45
CA LEU A 261 10.73 -6.47 10.91
C LEU A 261 11.13 -7.55 9.90
N GLY A 262 12.13 -7.23 9.10
CA GLY A 262 12.73 -8.10 8.08
C GLY A 262 14.23 -8.15 8.24
N THR A 263 14.98 -7.79 7.20
CA THR A 263 16.43 -7.55 7.22
C THR A 263 16.80 -6.26 7.94
N GLY A 264 15.85 -5.33 8.04
CA GLY A 264 15.89 -4.09 8.81
C GLY A 264 14.61 -3.92 9.61
N LEU A 265 14.46 -2.76 10.24
CA LEU A 265 13.28 -2.39 11.01
C LEU A 265 12.81 -0.98 10.65
N GLY A 266 11.60 -0.87 10.13
CA GLY A 266 10.98 0.41 9.78
C GLY A 266 9.52 0.49 10.19
N ALA A 267 8.90 1.66 10.02
CA ALA A 267 7.47 1.84 10.19
C ALA A 267 6.85 2.63 9.04
N GLY A 268 5.63 2.24 8.68
CA GLY A 268 4.70 3.04 7.88
C GLY A 268 3.60 3.60 8.79
N LEU A 269 3.39 4.90 8.74
CA LEU A 269 2.43 5.59 9.59
C LEU A 269 1.20 5.99 8.78
N VAL A 270 0.02 5.66 9.27
CA VAL A 270 -1.25 6.14 8.72
C VAL A 270 -1.94 6.97 9.79
N ILE A 271 -2.25 8.20 9.46
CA ILE A 271 -2.93 9.15 10.34
C ILE A 271 -4.20 9.63 9.65
N GLY A 272 -5.34 9.41 10.31
CA GLY A 272 -6.64 9.78 9.72
C GLY A 272 -6.94 9.07 8.38
N GLY A 273 -6.42 7.85 8.18
CA GLY A 273 -6.60 7.07 6.95
C GLY A 273 -5.60 7.40 5.82
N VAL A 274 -4.65 8.31 6.05
CA VAL A 274 -3.68 8.77 5.06
C VAL A 274 -2.26 8.40 5.48
N VAL A 275 -1.43 7.92 4.55
CA VAL A 275 -0.01 7.61 4.82
C VAL A 275 0.75 8.89 5.13
N HIS A 276 1.32 8.95 6.32
CA HIS A 276 2.12 10.09 6.77
C HIS A 276 3.58 9.89 6.37
N ARG A 277 4.01 10.56 5.31
CA ARG A 277 5.40 10.49 4.79
C ARG A 277 6.34 11.49 5.45
N GLY A 278 5.78 12.53 6.11
CA GLY A 278 6.55 13.65 6.63
C GLY A 278 7.05 14.58 5.52
N ALA A 279 7.69 15.66 5.92
CA ALA A 279 8.10 16.75 5.01
C ALA A 279 9.17 16.34 3.97
N ARG A 280 9.89 15.25 4.19
CA ARG A 280 11.01 14.77 3.36
C ARG A 280 11.02 13.25 3.23
N THR A 281 9.88 12.61 3.25
CA THR A 281 9.72 11.14 3.30
C THR A 281 10.43 10.47 4.49
N GLY A 282 10.81 11.24 5.51
CA GLY A 282 11.55 10.75 6.67
C GLY A 282 10.68 10.24 7.82
N ALA A 283 9.35 10.29 7.70
CA ALA A 283 8.50 9.70 8.73
C ALA A 283 8.64 8.17 8.73
N GLY A 284 8.58 7.55 9.92
CA GLY A 284 8.68 6.10 10.03
C GLY A 284 10.11 5.53 10.10
N GLU A 285 11.14 6.36 10.32
CA GLU A 285 12.50 5.92 10.66
C GLU A 285 12.55 5.34 12.09
N PHE A 286 11.60 4.44 12.34
CA PHE A 286 11.29 3.86 13.63
C PHE A 286 12.44 3.02 14.20
N GLY A 287 13.11 2.26 13.35
CA GLY A 287 14.21 1.38 13.74
C GLY A 287 15.38 2.15 14.36
N HIS A 288 15.53 3.42 14.00
CA HIS A 288 16.64 4.25 14.48
C HIS A 288 16.31 5.11 15.72
N GLN A 289 15.13 4.90 16.34
CA GLN A 289 14.88 5.44 17.68
C GLN A 289 15.86 4.82 18.70
N VAL A 290 16.55 5.67 19.43
CA VAL A 290 17.47 5.24 20.51
C VAL A 290 16.65 4.97 21.77
N ILE A 291 16.67 3.74 22.24
CA ILE A 291 16.03 3.33 23.52
C ILE A 291 17.05 2.90 24.58
N GLN A 292 18.31 2.80 24.21
CA GLN A 292 19.43 2.46 25.13
C GLN A 292 20.65 3.34 24.79
N LEU A 293 20.86 4.42 25.53
CA LEU A 293 21.89 5.42 25.23
C LEU A 293 23.30 4.82 25.07
N ASP A 294 23.67 3.88 25.94
CA ASP A 294 24.98 3.18 25.94
C ASP A 294 24.90 1.81 25.26
N GLY A 295 23.92 1.61 24.36
CA GLY A 295 23.69 0.35 23.66
C GLY A 295 24.71 0.08 22.54
N PRO A 296 24.54 -1.04 21.82
CA PRO A 296 25.40 -1.41 20.71
C PRO A 296 25.37 -0.36 19.59
N LEU A 297 26.46 -0.30 18.81
CA LEU A 297 26.54 0.58 17.65
C LEU A 297 25.58 0.08 16.55
N CYS A 298 24.74 0.98 16.04
CA CYS A 298 23.88 0.74 14.89
C CYS A 298 24.57 1.15 13.59
N GLU A 299 24.21 0.53 12.47
CA GLU A 299 24.74 0.89 11.14
C GLU A 299 24.45 2.35 10.75
N CYS A 300 23.40 2.97 11.31
CA CYS A 300 23.11 4.39 11.12
C CYS A 300 24.11 5.34 11.82
N GLY A 301 25.01 4.82 12.63
CA GLY A 301 25.99 5.57 13.41
C GLY A 301 25.58 5.92 14.83
N ASN A 302 24.31 5.74 15.21
CA ASN A 302 23.82 5.90 16.59
C ASN A 302 24.11 4.66 17.44
N ARG A 303 23.92 4.78 18.76
CA ARG A 303 23.96 3.65 19.69
C ARG A 303 22.59 3.32 20.25
N GLY A 304 22.32 2.00 20.44
CA GLY A 304 21.11 1.52 21.10
C GLY A 304 19.80 1.83 20.38
N CYS A 305 19.85 1.87 19.05
CA CYS A 305 18.65 1.93 18.22
C CYS A 305 17.81 0.66 18.41
N ILE A 306 16.48 0.79 18.26
CA ILE A 306 15.55 -0.34 18.35
C ILE A 306 15.96 -1.44 17.35
N GLU A 307 16.36 -1.07 16.14
CA GLU A 307 16.75 -2.00 15.07
C GLU A 307 17.90 -2.91 15.50
N VAL A 308 19.04 -2.34 15.90
CA VAL A 308 20.20 -3.14 16.28
C VAL A 308 19.91 -4.03 17.48
N LEU A 309 19.14 -3.54 18.47
CA LEU A 309 18.76 -4.33 19.63
C LEU A 309 17.81 -5.48 19.27
N CYS A 310 16.85 -5.22 18.38
CA CYS A 310 15.87 -6.20 17.94
C CYS A 310 16.51 -7.28 17.05
N LEU A 311 17.30 -6.88 16.06
CA LEU A 311 17.96 -7.80 15.13
C LEU A 311 19.03 -8.66 15.84
N ASP A 312 19.77 -8.10 16.80
CA ASP A 312 20.73 -8.86 17.62
C ASP A 312 19.99 -9.92 18.48
N ALA A 313 18.86 -9.56 19.09
CA ALA A 313 18.04 -10.52 19.84
C ALA A 313 17.48 -11.64 18.94
N VAL A 314 17.02 -11.30 17.71
CA VAL A 314 16.58 -12.29 16.72
C VAL A 314 17.75 -13.21 16.33
N GLY A 315 18.94 -12.65 16.04
CA GLY A 315 20.14 -13.42 15.68
C GLY A 315 20.59 -14.38 16.77
N ARG A 316 20.36 -14.04 18.04
CA ARG A 316 20.62 -14.91 19.20
C ARG A 316 19.50 -15.92 19.48
N GLY A 317 18.38 -15.87 18.75
CA GLY A 317 17.20 -16.70 18.99
C GLY A 317 16.38 -16.30 20.22
N THR A 318 16.61 -15.10 20.80
CA THR A 318 15.87 -14.58 21.96
C THR A 318 14.65 -13.77 21.53
N LEU A 319 13.68 -14.43 20.87
CA LEU A 319 12.53 -13.78 20.27
C LEU A 319 11.67 -12.98 21.27
N ALA A 320 11.54 -13.46 22.50
CA ALA A 320 10.82 -12.74 23.56
C ALA A 320 11.49 -11.38 23.89
N GLU A 321 12.82 -11.31 23.83
CA GLU A 321 13.56 -10.06 24.00
C GLU A 321 13.35 -9.14 22.78
N ALA A 322 13.44 -9.68 21.57
CA ALA A 322 13.17 -8.92 20.34
C ALA A 322 11.76 -8.32 20.35
N ALA A 323 10.74 -9.11 20.70
CA ALA A 323 9.36 -8.67 20.79
C ALA A 323 9.16 -7.58 21.88
N ARG A 324 9.85 -7.70 23.02
CA ARG A 324 9.82 -6.67 24.07
C ARG A 324 10.47 -5.37 23.62
N VAL A 325 11.61 -5.44 22.92
CA VAL A 325 12.28 -4.27 22.34
C VAL A 325 11.38 -3.58 21.31
N LEU A 326 10.79 -4.35 20.39
CA LEU A 326 9.83 -3.85 19.40
C LEU A 326 8.60 -3.20 20.09
N GLY A 327 8.12 -3.85 21.16
CA GLY A 327 7.01 -3.34 21.98
C GLY A 327 7.32 -2.01 22.67
N ALA A 328 8.54 -1.81 23.13
CA ALA A 328 8.96 -0.53 23.71
C ALA A 328 8.89 0.62 22.69
N GLY A 329 9.35 0.37 21.46
CA GLY A 329 9.20 1.32 20.37
C GLY A 329 7.74 1.56 19.98
N ALA A 330 6.92 0.50 19.89
CA ALA A 330 5.49 0.61 19.64
C ALA A 330 4.78 1.47 20.71
N ALA A 331 5.14 1.29 21.98
CA ALA A 331 4.62 2.10 23.08
C ALA A 331 4.99 3.59 22.96
N ASN A 332 6.18 3.91 22.42
CA ASN A 332 6.55 5.29 22.12
C ASN A 332 5.65 5.89 21.03
N LEU A 333 5.39 5.15 19.94
CA LEU A 333 4.49 5.62 18.87
C LEU A 333 3.06 5.83 19.39
N VAL A 334 2.53 4.89 20.17
CA VAL A 334 1.21 5.02 20.81
C VAL A 334 1.15 6.29 21.65
N GLY A 335 2.19 6.54 22.45
CA GLY A 335 2.24 7.73 23.32
C GLY A 335 2.40 9.06 22.61
N LEU A 336 3.01 9.06 21.43
CA LEU A 336 3.29 10.27 20.67
C LEU A 336 2.20 10.60 19.66
N LEU A 337 1.55 9.57 19.07
CA LEU A 337 0.67 9.74 17.92
C LEU A 337 -0.80 9.40 18.21
N ASP A 338 -1.10 8.81 19.39
CA ASP A 338 -2.45 8.40 19.80
C ASP A 338 -3.14 7.56 18.70
N ILE A 339 -2.46 6.49 18.27
CA ILE A 339 -2.91 5.60 17.20
C ILE A 339 -3.82 4.49 17.73
N ASP A 340 -4.73 4.01 16.86
CA ASP A 340 -5.78 3.03 17.20
C ASP A 340 -5.31 1.57 17.12
N LEU A 341 -4.21 1.29 16.39
CA LEU A 341 -3.78 -0.07 16.07
C LEU A 341 -2.28 -0.12 15.77
N VAL A 342 -1.62 -1.19 16.18
CA VAL A 342 -0.27 -1.58 15.74
C VAL A 342 -0.36 -2.82 14.87
N LEU A 343 0.16 -2.75 13.66
CA LEU A 343 0.27 -3.87 12.74
C LEU A 343 1.72 -4.32 12.60
N LEU A 344 1.94 -5.61 12.70
CA LEU A 344 3.25 -6.23 12.58
C LEU A 344 3.38 -6.95 11.24
N GLY A 345 4.50 -6.76 10.56
CA GLY A 345 4.82 -7.44 9.30
C GLY A 345 6.31 -7.65 9.11
N GLY A 346 6.68 -8.12 7.93
CA GLY A 346 8.05 -8.51 7.59
C GLY A 346 8.33 -9.98 7.86
N ARG A 347 9.40 -10.50 7.23
CA ARG A 347 9.71 -11.95 7.21
C ARG A 347 9.97 -12.54 8.61
N THR A 348 10.57 -11.76 9.51
CA THR A 348 10.85 -12.22 10.89
C THR A 348 9.57 -12.36 11.68
N VAL A 349 8.64 -11.41 11.57
CA VAL A 349 7.32 -11.51 12.21
C VAL A 349 6.55 -12.69 11.63
N ALA A 350 6.52 -12.84 10.30
CA ALA A 350 5.78 -13.93 9.64
C ALA A 350 6.28 -15.34 10.06
N ALA A 351 7.55 -15.47 10.42
CA ALA A 351 8.10 -16.73 10.94
C ALA A 351 7.73 -16.99 12.41
N HIS A 352 7.32 -15.96 13.18
CA HIS A 352 7.14 -16.03 14.64
C HIS A 352 5.96 -15.15 15.11
N GLU A 353 4.83 -15.22 14.43
CA GLU A 353 3.67 -14.33 14.62
C GLU A 353 3.18 -14.28 16.07
N GLU A 354 2.98 -15.44 16.68
CA GLU A 354 2.46 -15.51 18.05
C GLU A 354 3.39 -14.86 19.09
N GLU A 355 4.71 -15.07 18.96
CA GLU A 355 5.70 -14.49 19.86
C GLU A 355 5.71 -12.98 19.77
N PHE A 356 5.70 -12.43 18.55
CA PHE A 356 5.74 -10.99 18.36
C PHE A 356 4.43 -10.32 18.75
N VAL A 357 3.28 -10.85 18.35
CA VAL A 357 1.96 -10.28 18.73
C VAL A 357 1.79 -10.28 20.24
N ARG A 358 2.10 -11.42 20.91
CA ARG A 358 2.00 -11.54 22.35
C ARG A 358 2.99 -10.64 23.08
N GLY A 359 4.27 -10.59 22.63
CA GLY A 359 5.33 -9.83 23.31
C GLY A 359 5.15 -8.33 23.17
N VAL A 360 4.80 -7.83 21.98
CA VAL A 360 4.48 -6.42 21.76
C VAL A 360 3.19 -6.03 22.50
N GLY A 361 2.14 -6.90 22.44
CA GLY A 361 0.88 -6.70 23.14
C GLY A 361 1.07 -6.57 24.65
N ALA A 362 1.90 -7.42 25.28
CA ALA A 362 2.17 -7.36 26.70
C ALA A 362 2.80 -6.02 27.13
N VAL A 363 3.66 -5.40 26.30
CA VAL A 363 4.23 -4.08 26.59
C VAL A 363 3.16 -2.99 26.51
N LEU A 364 2.26 -3.05 25.53
CA LEU A 364 1.17 -2.07 25.40
C LEU A 364 0.13 -2.24 26.51
N GLU A 365 -0.18 -3.47 26.95
CA GLU A 365 -1.03 -3.73 28.09
C GLU A 365 -0.44 -3.19 29.39
N GLU A 366 0.87 -3.36 29.62
CA GLU A 366 1.56 -2.82 30.79
C GLU A 366 1.53 -1.29 30.77
N ARG A 367 1.69 -0.68 29.60
CA ARG A 367 1.54 0.76 29.42
C ARG A 367 0.14 1.22 29.82
N ALA A 368 -0.92 0.60 29.24
CA ALA A 368 -2.32 0.96 29.53
C ALA A 368 -2.64 0.85 31.02
N ARG A 369 -2.12 -0.19 31.70
CA ARG A 369 -2.28 -0.34 33.16
C ARG A 369 -1.65 0.81 33.94
N ARG A 370 -0.46 1.28 33.56
CA ARG A 370 0.24 2.42 34.19
C ARG A 370 -0.48 3.75 33.97
N GLU A 371 -1.17 3.89 32.84
CA GLU A 371 -1.90 5.12 32.45
C GLU A 371 -3.34 5.19 33.00
N GLY A 372 -3.75 4.26 33.85
CA GLY A 372 -5.05 4.29 34.51
C GLY A 372 -6.05 3.23 34.04
N GLY A 373 -5.59 2.21 33.31
CA GLY A 373 -6.37 1.00 33.03
C GLY A 373 -7.37 1.12 31.86
N GLY A 374 -7.10 1.98 30.88
CA GLY A 374 -7.81 1.99 29.60
C GLY A 374 -7.59 0.70 28.80
N ALA A 375 -8.38 0.47 27.75
CA ALA A 375 -8.14 -0.64 26.82
C ALA A 375 -6.78 -0.44 26.12
N PRO A 376 -5.92 -1.46 26.07
CA PRO A 376 -4.64 -1.37 25.37
C PRO A 376 -4.87 -1.22 23.85
N VAL A 377 -3.98 -0.52 23.17
CA VAL A 377 -3.97 -0.49 21.70
C VAL A 377 -3.73 -1.90 21.18
N PRO A 378 -4.61 -2.44 20.31
CA PRO A 378 -4.48 -3.80 19.80
C PRO A 378 -3.24 -3.95 18.92
N VAL A 379 -2.66 -5.17 18.95
CA VAL A 379 -1.56 -5.59 18.10
C VAL A 379 -2.02 -6.75 17.23
N ARG A 380 -1.78 -6.67 15.92
CA ARG A 380 -2.19 -7.73 14.97
C ARG A 380 -1.11 -7.91 13.91
N VAL A 381 -1.12 -9.07 13.24
CA VAL A 381 -0.34 -9.28 12.03
C VAL A 381 -0.99 -8.53 10.86
N ALA A 382 -0.18 -7.87 10.06
CA ALA A 382 -0.65 -7.18 8.86
C ALA A 382 -1.13 -8.19 7.79
N PRO A 383 -2.21 -7.89 7.06
CA PRO A 383 -2.65 -8.74 5.96
C PRO A 383 -1.64 -8.70 4.80
N GLY A 384 -1.76 -9.66 3.85
CA GLY A 384 -0.92 -9.73 2.65
C GLY A 384 0.35 -10.59 2.81
N GLY A 385 0.76 -10.90 4.05
CA GLY A 385 1.92 -11.77 4.30
C GLY A 385 3.18 -11.26 3.57
N ALA A 386 3.92 -12.18 2.92
CA ALA A 386 5.16 -11.86 2.21
C ALA A 386 4.97 -10.95 0.98
N ARG A 387 3.74 -10.81 0.45
CA ARG A 387 3.43 -9.94 -0.70
C ARG A 387 2.92 -8.56 -0.31
N GLY A 388 2.60 -8.34 0.97
CA GLY A 388 1.90 -7.13 1.42
C GLY A 388 2.58 -5.82 0.99
N VAL A 389 3.92 -5.80 0.94
CA VAL A 389 4.68 -4.64 0.45
C VAL A 389 4.49 -4.45 -1.06
N ALA A 390 4.61 -5.52 -1.85
CA ALA A 390 4.44 -5.44 -3.31
C ALA A 390 2.98 -5.11 -3.69
N GLU A 391 1.98 -5.70 -3.00
CA GLU A 391 0.57 -5.34 -3.16
C GLU A 391 0.33 -3.86 -2.83
N GLY A 392 0.93 -3.37 -1.75
CA GLY A 392 0.92 -1.96 -1.37
C GLY A 392 1.61 -1.05 -2.39
N ALA A 393 2.71 -1.51 -2.99
CA ALA A 393 3.38 -0.78 -4.06
C ALA A 393 2.48 -0.60 -5.29
N ALA A 394 1.68 -1.60 -5.69
CA ALA A 394 0.69 -1.44 -6.74
C ALA A 394 -0.36 -0.36 -6.38
N GLN A 395 -0.68 -0.19 -5.09
CA GLN A 395 -1.62 0.84 -4.64
C GLN A 395 -1.08 2.27 -4.78
N LEU A 396 0.22 2.48 -4.91
CA LEU A 396 0.77 3.81 -5.23
C LEU A 396 0.20 4.35 -6.56
N LEU A 397 -0.20 3.46 -7.47
CA LEU A 397 -0.84 3.81 -8.74
C LEU A 397 -2.37 3.66 -8.71
N LEU A 398 -2.88 2.63 -8.03
CA LEU A 398 -4.30 2.32 -8.01
C LEU A 398 -5.08 3.24 -7.07
N ALA A 399 -4.57 3.50 -5.85
CA ALA A 399 -5.29 4.25 -4.84
C ALA A 399 -5.72 5.67 -5.29
N PRO A 400 -4.90 6.45 -6.02
CA PRO A 400 -5.29 7.75 -6.54
C PRO A 400 -6.48 7.69 -7.51
N LEU A 401 -6.67 6.59 -8.25
CA LEU A 401 -7.82 6.41 -9.16
C LEU A 401 -9.15 6.40 -8.41
N PHE A 402 -9.10 5.97 -7.16
CA PHE A 402 -10.26 5.86 -6.25
C PHE A 402 -10.35 7.05 -5.28
N GLY A 403 -9.53 8.11 -5.48
CA GLY A 403 -9.48 9.27 -4.61
C GLY A 403 -8.86 8.99 -3.25
N ARG A 404 -7.99 7.98 -3.16
CA ARG A 404 -7.28 7.57 -1.95
C ARG A 404 -5.77 7.75 -2.13
N GLY A 405 -5.04 7.97 -1.06
CA GLY A 405 -3.57 7.99 -1.09
C GLY A 405 -2.91 9.34 -1.37
N GLU A 406 -3.65 10.41 -1.55
CA GLU A 406 -3.10 11.78 -1.58
C GLU A 406 -3.18 12.39 -0.18
N GLY A 407 -2.00 12.63 0.42
CA GLY A 407 -1.82 13.31 1.69
C GLY A 407 -0.50 14.09 1.67
#